data_deba872a67b5cd61382dc75e8982d336
#
_entry.id   deba872a67b5cd61382dc75e8982d336
#
_cell.length_a   1.000
_cell.length_b   1.000
_cell.length_c   1.000
_cell.angle_alpha   90.00
_cell.angle_beta   90.00
_cell.angle_gamma   90.00
#
_symmetry.space_group_name_H-M   'P 1'
#
loop_
_entity.id
_entity.type
_entity.pdbx_description
1 polymer ?
#
loop_
_entity_poly.entity_id
_entity_poly.type
_entity_poly.pdbx_seq_one_letter_code
_entity_poly.pdbx_strand_id
1 'polypeptide(L)'
;MTRLPFEIRALEGADGALATDLVTQAKTSSSQFRGSQLLIERLDSLNLSTLDGRVAFNAGRLCGGILWSVSETDLVIEVVYVEPSSRNVGLGERLVLDAVGFAKSTGRSRVLGRALPGDRETKNVFERTGLVSQLIVVGKQID
;
A
#
# COMPACT_ATOMS: atom_id res chain seq x y z
N MET A 1 7.64 -14.25 -22.52
CA MET A 1 7.39 -13.67 -21.18
C MET A 1 7.05 -12.20 -21.30
N THR A 2 5.92 -11.78 -20.77
CA THR A 2 5.49 -10.40 -20.84
C THR A 2 6.21 -9.58 -19.77
N ARG A 3 6.92 -8.56 -20.17
CA ARG A 3 7.59 -7.65 -19.26
C ARG A 3 6.62 -6.51 -18.90
N LEU A 4 6.51 -6.22 -17.59
CA LEU A 4 5.72 -5.06 -17.15
C LEU A 4 6.38 -3.77 -17.67
N PRO A 5 5.57 -2.80 -18.18
CA PRO A 5 6.10 -1.53 -18.69
C PRO A 5 6.48 -0.55 -17.58
N PHE A 6 6.66 -1.03 -16.35
CA PHE A 6 6.91 -0.21 -15.17
C PHE A 6 8.34 -0.36 -14.69
N GLU A 7 8.92 0.74 -14.31
CA GLU A 7 10.17 0.76 -13.56
C GLU A 7 9.82 0.84 -12.07
N ILE A 8 10.28 -0.14 -11.30
CA ILE A 8 10.01 -0.23 -9.85
C ILE A 8 11.35 -0.18 -9.13
N ARG A 9 11.47 0.70 -8.15
CA ARG A 9 12.67 0.81 -7.32
C ARG A 9 12.31 1.00 -5.85
N ALA A 10 13.29 0.75 -4.99
CA ALA A 10 13.16 1.01 -3.56
C ALA A 10 12.94 2.50 -3.29
N LEU A 11 12.13 2.78 -2.28
CA LEU A 11 11.99 4.14 -1.75
C LEU A 11 13.29 4.53 -1.04
N GLU A 12 13.80 5.70 -1.35
CA GLU A 12 15.04 6.23 -0.77
C GLU A 12 14.77 7.44 0.13
N GLY A 13 15.75 7.84 0.94
CA GLY A 13 15.58 8.96 1.86
C GLY A 13 15.23 10.29 1.17
N ALA A 14 15.66 10.49 -0.07
CA ALA A 14 15.36 11.68 -0.86
C ALA A 14 13.95 11.68 -1.44
N ASP A 15 13.18 10.62 -1.27
CA ASP A 15 11.87 10.42 -1.91
C ASP A 15 10.67 10.91 -1.06
N GLY A 16 10.91 11.82 -0.11
CA GLY A 16 9.84 12.32 0.76
C GLY A 16 8.64 12.87 0.00
N ALA A 17 8.87 13.59 -1.10
CA ALA A 17 7.78 14.13 -1.92
C ALA A 17 6.99 13.01 -2.61
N LEU A 18 7.63 11.93 -3.04
CA LEU A 18 6.96 10.79 -3.65
C LEU A 18 6.12 10.04 -2.60
N ALA A 19 6.64 9.84 -1.40
CA ALA A 19 5.89 9.21 -0.31
C ALA A 19 4.66 10.05 0.05
N THR A 20 4.80 11.36 0.15
CA THR A 20 3.68 12.27 0.41
C THR A 20 2.63 12.19 -0.70
N ASP A 21 3.04 12.15 -1.95
CA ASP A 21 2.12 12.02 -3.08
C ASP A 21 1.33 10.70 -3.03
N LEU A 22 2.00 9.59 -2.73
CA LEU A 22 1.33 8.30 -2.58
C LEU A 22 0.28 8.34 -1.47
N VAL A 23 0.60 8.94 -0.32
CA VAL A 23 -0.35 9.08 0.79
C VAL A 23 -1.55 9.94 0.38
N THR A 24 -1.31 11.06 -0.30
CA THR A 24 -2.36 11.94 -0.79
C THR A 24 -3.29 11.21 -1.75
N GLN A 25 -2.73 10.48 -2.70
CA GLN A 25 -3.51 9.70 -3.66
C GLN A 25 -4.33 8.61 -2.97
N ALA A 26 -3.75 7.92 -1.99
CA ALA A 26 -4.46 6.90 -1.23
C ALA A 26 -5.64 7.49 -0.45
N LYS A 27 -5.47 8.64 0.21
CA LYS A 27 -6.55 9.33 0.90
C LYS A 27 -7.69 9.71 -0.06
N THR A 28 -7.34 10.29 -1.19
CA THR A 28 -8.32 10.73 -2.20
C THR A 28 -9.10 9.55 -2.74
N SER A 29 -8.42 8.48 -3.14
CA SER A 29 -9.07 7.31 -3.74
C SER A 29 -9.91 6.53 -2.74
N SER A 30 -9.57 6.57 -1.45
CA SER A 30 -10.31 5.84 -0.40
C SER A 30 -11.51 6.61 0.14
N SER A 31 -11.62 7.91 -0.12
CA SER A 31 -12.64 8.79 0.48
C SER A 31 -14.09 8.36 0.19
N GLN A 32 -14.30 7.61 -0.89
CA GLN A 32 -15.62 7.10 -1.28
C GLN A 32 -16.08 5.89 -0.47
N PHE A 33 -15.16 5.25 0.28
CA PHE A 33 -15.47 4.01 0.98
C PHE A 33 -15.80 4.25 2.44
N ARG A 34 -16.64 3.35 3.00
CA ARG A 34 -16.93 3.35 4.44
C ARG A 34 -15.65 3.13 5.22
N GLY A 35 -15.50 3.85 6.34
CA GLY A 35 -14.33 3.73 7.19
C GLY A 35 -13.13 4.55 6.73
N SER A 36 -13.25 5.33 5.65
CA SER A 36 -12.16 6.17 5.13
C SER A 36 -11.59 7.10 6.20
N GLN A 37 -12.42 7.60 7.11
CA GLN A 37 -11.96 8.48 8.20
C GLN A 37 -10.93 7.79 9.09
N LEU A 38 -11.14 6.52 9.43
CA LEU A 38 -10.17 5.75 10.22
C LEU A 38 -8.85 5.57 9.47
N LEU A 39 -8.93 5.31 8.17
CA LEU A 39 -7.73 5.19 7.34
C LEU A 39 -6.98 6.51 7.24
N ILE A 40 -7.69 7.61 7.01
CA ILE A 40 -7.09 8.95 6.93
C ILE A 40 -6.40 9.32 8.25
N GLU A 41 -7.05 9.07 9.39
CA GLU A 41 -6.46 9.29 10.71
C GLU A 41 -5.18 8.47 10.89
N ARG A 42 -5.19 7.21 10.47
CA ARG A 42 -3.99 6.36 10.51
C ARG A 42 -2.87 6.96 9.66
N LEU A 43 -3.16 7.34 8.42
CA LEU A 43 -2.17 7.89 7.50
C LEU A 43 -1.62 9.22 8.00
N ASP A 44 -2.47 10.06 8.59
CA ASP A 44 -2.04 11.34 9.17
C ASP A 44 -1.11 11.15 10.39
N SER A 45 -1.21 10.03 11.07
CA SER A 45 -0.38 9.73 12.25
C SER A 45 1.01 9.21 11.88
N LEU A 46 1.25 8.84 10.62
CA LEU A 46 2.51 8.22 10.21
C LEU A 46 3.63 9.26 10.06
N ASN A 47 4.82 8.88 10.51
CA ASN A 47 6.03 9.61 10.17
C ASN A 47 6.59 8.99 8.87
N LEU A 48 6.37 9.68 7.75
CA LEU A 48 6.73 9.15 6.42
C LEU A 48 8.22 8.88 6.28
N SER A 49 9.06 9.59 7.03
CA SER A 49 10.52 9.38 6.96
C SER A 49 10.96 8.03 7.52
N THR A 50 10.10 7.35 8.29
CA THR A 50 10.40 6.05 8.88
C THR A 50 9.91 4.88 8.03
N LEU A 51 9.18 5.16 6.96
CA LEU A 51 8.59 4.13 6.11
C LEU A 51 9.58 3.66 5.06
N ASP A 52 9.52 2.38 4.77
CA ASP A 52 10.14 1.78 3.59
C ASP A 52 9.08 1.57 2.52
N GLY A 53 9.51 1.24 1.32
CA GLY A 53 8.56 0.99 0.25
C GLY A 53 9.19 0.81 -1.11
N ARG A 54 8.31 0.87 -2.10
CA ARG A 54 8.67 0.84 -3.53
C ARG A 54 7.90 1.93 -4.25
N VAL A 55 8.51 2.51 -5.25
CA VAL A 55 7.87 3.47 -6.15
C VAL A 55 7.92 2.93 -7.57
N ALA A 56 6.83 3.12 -8.31
CA ALA A 56 6.67 2.61 -9.66
C ALA A 56 6.44 3.76 -10.63
N PHE A 57 7.16 3.72 -11.75
CA PHE A 57 7.10 4.74 -12.78
C PHE A 57 6.72 4.12 -14.12
N ASN A 58 5.98 4.87 -14.91
CA ASN A 58 5.71 4.58 -16.32
C ASN A 58 6.19 5.77 -17.12
N ALA A 59 7.19 5.56 -17.98
CA ALA A 59 7.80 6.63 -18.78
C ALA A 59 8.24 7.83 -17.92
N GLY A 60 8.86 7.56 -16.77
CA GLY A 60 9.38 8.58 -15.86
C GLY A 60 8.34 9.25 -14.98
N ARG A 61 7.05 8.87 -15.08
CA ARG A 61 5.96 9.44 -14.29
C ARG A 61 5.55 8.46 -13.20
N LEU A 62 5.42 8.94 -11.97
CA LEU A 62 4.96 8.12 -10.85
C LEU A 62 3.55 7.58 -11.15
N CYS A 63 3.38 6.27 -11.15
CA CYS A 63 2.10 5.63 -11.43
C CYS A 63 1.59 4.74 -10.30
N GLY A 64 2.38 4.54 -9.26
CA GLY A 64 1.97 3.76 -8.10
C GLY A 64 3.09 3.57 -7.11
N GLY A 65 2.78 2.89 -6.03
CA GLY A 65 3.77 2.57 -5.01
C GLY A 65 3.17 1.87 -3.82
N ILE A 66 4.04 1.47 -2.92
CA ILE A 66 3.70 0.81 -1.67
C ILE A 66 4.58 1.37 -0.57
N LEU A 67 3.98 1.66 0.57
CA LEU A 67 4.68 2.11 1.77
C LEU A 67 4.34 1.16 2.91
N TRP A 68 5.34 0.80 3.71
CA TRP A 68 5.14 -0.07 4.87
C TRP A 68 5.95 0.39 6.06
N SER A 69 5.46 0.04 7.23
CA SER A 69 6.16 0.15 8.51
C SER A 69 6.54 -1.25 8.99
N VAL A 70 7.54 -1.33 9.84
CA VAL A 70 7.96 -2.60 10.42
C VAL A 70 8.02 -2.50 11.94
N SER A 71 7.63 -3.60 12.58
CA SER A 71 7.91 -3.85 13.99
C SER A 71 8.85 -5.04 14.08
N GLU A 72 9.10 -5.53 15.29
CA GLU A 72 9.96 -6.72 15.46
C GLU A 72 9.41 -7.94 14.71
N THR A 73 8.08 -8.13 14.74
CA THR A 73 7.43 -9.32 14.17
C THR A 73 6.69 -9.08 12.87
N ASP A 74 6.24 -7.85 12.61
CA ASP A 74 5.30 -7.57 11.54
C ASP A 74 5.83 -6.55 10.54
N LEU A 75 5.48 -6.74 9.28
CA LEU A 75 5.48 -5.69 8.28
C LEU A 75 4.02 -5.29 8.05
N VAL A 76 3.72 -4.00 8.15
CA VAL A 76 2.38 -3.47 7.93
C VAL A 76 2.36 -2.62 6.68
N ILE A 77 1.61 -3.04 5.68
CA ILE A 77 1.40 -2.26 4.47
C ILE A 77 0.48 -1.09 4.82
N GLU A 78 1.02 0.13 4.81
CA GLU A 78 0.26 1.34 5.14
C GLU A 78 -0.44 1.93 3.92
N VAL A 79 0.21 1.87 2.77
CA VAL A 79 -0.33 2.34 1.49
C VAL A 79 0.05 1.35 0.41
N VAL A 80 -0.91 0.97 -0.42
CA VAL A 80 -0.66 0.41 -1.75
C VAL A 80 -1.57 1.16 -2.71
N TYR A 81 -0.96 1.81 -3.69
CA TYR A 81 -1.70 2.64 -4.64
C TYR A 81 -1.20 2.41 -6.06
N VAL A 82 -2.14 2.27 -6.98
CA VAL A 82 -1.86 2.22 -8.42
C VAL A 82 -2.86 3.18 -9.08
N GLU A 83 -2.35 4.10 -9.88
CA GLU A 83 -3.24 5.03 -10.60
C GLU A 83 -4.21 4.27 -11.51
N PRO A 84 -5.43 4.80 -11.74
CA PRO A 84 -6.45 4.07 -12.49
C PRO A 84 -6.01 3.59 -13.88
N SER A 85 -5.23 4.39 -14.60
CA SER A 85 -4.76 4.03 -15.94
C SER A 85 -3.70 2.92 -15.95
N SER A 86 -3.13 2.59 -14.80
CA SER A 86 -2.08 1.56 -14.66
C SER A 86 -2.58 0.30 -13.94
N ARG A 87 -3.88 0.19 -13.70
CA ARG A 87 -4.49 -0.95 -13.01
C ARG A 87 -4.73 -2.14 -13.95
N ASN A 88 -4.99 -3.30 -13.35
CA ASN A 88 -5.31 -4.56 -14.05
C ASN A 88 -4.18 -5.13 -14.91
N VAL A 89 -2.94 -4.77 -14.61
CA VAL A 89 -1.74 -5.25 -15.30
C VAL A 89 -0.73 -5.89 -14.34
N GLY A 90 -1.15 -6.18 -13.10
CA GLY A 90 -0.31 -6.88 -12.13
C GLY A 90 0.62 -6.00 -11.31
N LEU A 91 0.56 -4.67 -11.43
CA LEU A 91 1.45 -3.79 -10.67
C LEU A 91 1.19 -3.85 -9.17
N GLY A 92 -0.09 -3.81 -8.75
CA GLY A 92 -0.44 -3.89 -7.33
C GLY A 92 0.05 -5.19 -6.69
N GLU A 93 -0.16 -6.32 -7.37
CA GLU A 93 0.33 -7.61 -6.92
C GLU A 93 1.86 -7.64 -6.81
N ARG A 94 2.56 -7.08 -7.77
CA ARG A 94 4.03 -7.01 -7.74
C ARG A 94 4.51 -6.21 -6.53
N LEU A 95 3.87 -5.08 -6.24
CA LEU A 95 4.23 -4.24 -5.10
C LEU A 95 4.01 -4.98 -3.77
N VAL A 96 2.89 -5.68 -3.62
CA VAL A 96 2.61 -6.46 -2.41
C VAL A 96 3.60 -7.63 -2.28
N LEU A 97 3.92 -8.32 -3.38
CA LEU A 97 4.91 -9.39 -3.35
C LEU A 97 6.30 -8.89 -2.98
N ASP A 98 6.66 -7.68 -3.37
CA ASP A 98 7.92 -7.07 -2.94
C ASP A 98 7.93 -6.82 -1.43
N ALA A 99 6.81 -6.39 -0.85
CA ALA A 99 6.68 -6.24 0.60
C ALA A 99 6.81 -7.58 1.32
N VAL A 100 6.17 -8.63 0.81
CA VAL A 100 6.27 -9.99 1.36
C VAL A 100 7.72 -10.48 1.30
N GLY A 101 8.40 -10.26 0.18
CA GLY A 101 9.81 -10.63 0.02
C GLY A 101 10.72 -9.90 1.01
N PHE A 102 10.48 -8.60 1.22
CA PHE A 102 11.21 -7.81 2.20
C PHE A 102 10.97 -8.34 3.62
N ALA A 103 9.73 -8.66 3.97
CA ALA A 103 9.40 -9.22 5.28
C ALA A 103 10.15 -10.54 5.52
N LYS A 104 10.15 -11.43 4.53
CA LYS A 104 10.88 -12.70 4.62
C LYS A 104 12.38 -12.48 4.81
N SER A 105 12.98 -11.61 4.01
CA SER A 105 14.42 -11.38 4.03
C SER A 105 14.88 -10.70 5.32
N THR A 106 13.99 -10.03 6.03
CA THR A 106 14.30 -9.32 7.29
C THR A 106 13.78 -10.05 8.53
N GLY A 107 13.27 -11.29 8.38
CA GLY A 107 12.89 -12.14 9.49
C GLY A 107 11.57 -11.81 10.16
N ARG A 108 10.68 -11.09 9.48
CA ARG A 108 9.34 -10.81 10.01
C ARG A 108 8.44 -12.03 9.85
N SER A 109 7.52 -12.18 10.81
CA SER A 109 6.63 -13.34 10.88
C SER A 109 5.31 -13.12 10.15
N ARG A 110 4.89 -11.87 9.97
CA ARG A 110 3.61 -11.54 9.35
C ARG A 110 3.71 -10.32 8.44
N VAL A 111 2.87 -10.33 7.42
CA VAL A 111 2.57 -9.15 6.61
C VAL A 111 1.09 -8.84 6.80
N LEU A 112 0.78 -7.62 7.20
CA LEU A 112 -0.58 -7.15 7.43
C LEU A 112 -0.90 -6.01 6.47
N GLY A 113 -2.15 -5.93 6.04
CA GLY A 113 -2.65 -4.84 5.21
C GLY A 113 -4.06 -4.50 5.63
N ARG A 114 -4.58 -3.39 5.11
CA ARG A 114 -5.94 -2.93 5.37
C ARG A 114 -6.64 -2.64 4.06
N ALA A 115 -7.90 -3.04 3.97
CA ALA A 115 -8.77 -2.66 2.88
C ALA A 115 -10.09 -2.17 3.47
N LEU A 116 -10.65 -1.10 2.92
CA LEU A 116 -11.91 -0.57 3.38
C LEU A 116 -13.08 -1.39 2.84
N PRO A 117 -14.22 -1.45 3.56
CA PRO A 117 -15.42 -2.09 3.01
C PRO A 117 -15.79 -1.51 1.66
N GLY A 118 -16.01 -2.38 0.68
CA GLY A 118 -16.33 -1.98 -0.69
C GLY A 118 -15.13 -1.74 -1.60
N ASP A 119 -13.94 -1.61 -1.04
CA ASP A 119 -12.72 -1.48 -1.83
C ASP A 119 -12.25 -2.86 -2.30
N ARG A 120 -12.93 -3.36 -3.33
CA ARG A 120 -12.67 -4.69 -3.88
C ARG A 120 -11.32 -4.80 -4.54
N GLU A 121 -10.84 -3.72 -5.12
CA GLU A 121 -9.58 -3.72 -5.85
C GLU A 121 -8.41 -3.99 -4.91
N THR A 122 -8.31 -3.25 -3.81
CA THR A 122 -7.28 -3.47 -2.79
C THR A 122 -7.42 -4.86 -2.17
N LYS A 123 -8.65 -5.27 -1.83
CA LYS A 123 -8.90 -6.59 -1.27
C LYS A 123 -8.45 -7.70 -2.22
N ASN A 124 -8.78 -7.58 -3.51
CA ASN A 124 -8.41 -8.58 -4.51
C ASN A 124 -6.90 -8.69 -4.69
N VAL A 125 -6.19 -7.56 -4.67
CA VAL A 125 -4.72 -7.56 -4.75
C VAL A 125 -4.14 -8.32 -3.56
N PHE A 126 -4.62 -8.07 -2.35
CA PHE A 126 -4.17 -8.80 -1.16
C PHE A 126 -4.47 -10.30 -1.27
N GLU A 127 -5.69 -10.67 -1.62
CA GLU A 127 -6.06 -12.10 -1.73
C GLU A 127 -5.23 -12.84 -2.78
N ARG A 128 -4.98 -12.22 -3.94
CA ARG A 128 -4.17 -12.82 -5.01
C ARG A 128 -2.71 -13.01 -4.60
N THR A 129 -2.24 -12.27 -3.63
CA THR A 129 -0.87 -12.37 -3.12
C THR A 129 -0.77 -13.19 -1.83
N GLY A 130 -1.87 -13.78 -1.38
CA GLY A 130 -1.90 -14.68 -0.24
C GLY A 130 -2.26 -14.05 1.10
N LEU A 131 -2.61 -12.76 1.12
CA LEU A 131 -3.08 -12.10 2.33
C LEU A 131 -4.59 -12.31 2.46
N VAL A 132 -5.01 -13.04 3.48
CA VAL A 132 -6.42 -13.35 3.73
C VAL A 132 -6.93 -12.54 4.92
N SER A 133 -8.24 -12.34 4.99
CA SER A 133 -8.85 -11.55 6.05
C SER A 133 -8.58 -12.16 7.42
N GLN A 134 -8.06 -11.34 8.35
CA GLN A 134 -7.73 -11.75 9.72
C GLN A 134 -8.62 -11.07 10.74
N LEU A 135 -9.07 -9.85 10.47
CA LEU A 135 -9.80 -9.02 11.43
C LEU A 135 -10.72 -8.08 10.68
N ILE A 136 -11.96 -7.95 11.19
CA ILE A 136 -12.90 -6.95 10.71
C ILE A 136 -13.14 -5.96 11.86
N VAL A 137 -12.94 -4.68 11.59
CA VAL A 137 -13.18 -3.60 12.56
C VAL A 137 -14.56 -3.02 12.30
N VAL A 138 -15.36 -2.93 13.35
CA VAL A 138 -16.67 -2.29 13.31
C VAL A 138 -16.67 -1.07 14.22
N GLY A 139 -17.40 -0.05 13.85
CA GLY A 139 -17.41 1.20 14.59
C GLY A 139 -18.68 2.00 14.37
N LYS A 140 -18.89 2.96 15.25
CA LYS A 140 -19.99 3.90 15.19
C LYS A 140 -19.49 5.27 15.62
N GLN A 141 -19.83 6.30 14.86
CA GLN A 141 -19.56 7.67 15.28
C GLN A 141 -20.50 8.05 16.42
N ILE A 142 -19.97 8.63 17.47
CA ILE A 142 -20.76 9.10 18.63
C ILE A 142 -20.90 10.60 18.52
N ASP A 143 -22.13 11.07 18.55
CA ASP A 143 -22.49 12.48 18.50
C ASP A 143 -22.48 13.11 19.89
#